data_3d11a399c9eb4ed654a8d1f314c2cd61
#
_entry.id   3d11a399c9eb4ed654a8d1f314c2cd61
#
_cell.length_a   1.000
_cell.length_b   1.000
_cell.length_c   1.000
_cell.angle_alpha   90.00
_cell.angle_beta   90.00
_cell.angle_gamma   90.00
#
_symmetry.space_group_name_H-M   'P 1'
#
loop_
_entity.id
_entity.type
_entity.pdbx_description
1 polymer ?
#
loop_
_entity_poly.entity_id
_entity_poly.type
_entity_poly.pdbx_seq_one_letter_code
_entity_poly.pdbx_strand_id
1 'polypeptide(L)'
;MRRAPALVVLMAAPVIATAQVAPNRATAYLHPTDVRDARALWVNPAGLGVLREASVYAEVAVGDPGARGRLRQINAGFNARGLAFGYQRDIFDAGIRGHTYRLGLAGASAGLAAGFATAYYRGEGTKATGWDVGVSYEWRQGLALGTVITNIGQPVVRGLRQRLTFIPGATWHPSAIPTVGVSAHARITPDSVAAYAFGVSWQGGQRGGGSRWPVAIIARLDTDGGLRRGAFALGLSIGNRDRIGAVASTPGDVSTIDGVSLYGVSTREPVKRR
;
A
#
# COMPACT_ATOMS: atom_id res chain seq x y z
N MET A 1 36.33 48.05 29.08
CA MET A 1 35.41 47.65 27.97
C MET A 1 35.04 46.21 28.14
N ARG A 2 33.83 45.91 28.66
CA ARG A 2 33.32 44.55 28.86
C ARG A 2 32.46 44.19 27.66
N ARG A 3 32.87 43.16 26.90
CA ARG A 3 32.07 42.59 25.80
C ARG A 3 31.04 41.63 26.37
N ALA A 4 29.75 41.92 26.15
CA ALA A 4 28.64 41.00 26.46
C ALA A 4 28.57 39.89 25.41
N PRO A 5 28.35 38.63 25.80
CA PRO A 5 28.10 37.56 24.83
C PRO A 5 26.67 37.68 24.31
N ALA A 6 26.54 37.73 22.99
CA ALA A 6 25.24 37.62 22.32
C ALA A 6 24.74 36.19 22.44
N LEU A 7 23.64 35.99 23.17
CA LEU A 7 22.92 34.74 23.29
C LEU A 7 22.11 34.52 21.99
N VAL A 8 22.59 33.66 21.08
CA VAL A 8 21.83 33.23 19.91
C VAL A 8 20.82 32.17 20.38
N VAL A 9 19.58 32.59 20.57
CA VAL A 9 18.45 31.69 20.81
C VAL A 9 18.09 31.06 19.46
N LEU A 10 18.53 29.82 19.24
CA LEU A 10 18.10 29.00 18.13
C LEU A 10 16.64 28.61 18.38
N MET A 11 15.70 29.33 17.80
CA MET A 11 14.30 28.91 17.76
C MET A 11 14.20 27.63 16.90
N ALA A 12 14.18 26.48 17.54
CA ALA A 12 13.77 25.24 16.90
C ALA A 12 12.29 25.39 16.54
N ALA A 13 11.99 25.75 15.30
CA ALA A 13 10.64 25.67 14.77
C ALA A 13 10.16 24.23 14.94
N PRO A 14 9.00 23.98 15.57
CA PRO A 14 8.45 22.63 15.62
C PRO A 14 8.24 22.20 14.18
N VAL A 15 8.94 21.15 13.75
CA VAL A 15 8.59 20.43 12.52
C VAL A 15 7.21 19.87 12.79
N ILE A 16 6.19 20.56 12.28
CA ILE A 16 4.83 20.06 12.29
C ILE A 16 4.90 18.79 11.45
N ALA A 17 4.97 17.64 12.12
CA ALA A 17 4.80 16.35 11.49
C ALA A 17 3.42 16.41 10.84
N THR A 18 3.38 16.64 9.54
CA THR A 18 2.15 16.65 8.75
C THR A 18 1.56 15.26 8.85
N ALA A 19 0.55 15.11 9.70
CA ALA A 19 -0.21 13.87 9.85
C ALA A 19 -0.91 13.60 8.53
N GLN A 20 -0.22 12.94 7.61
CA GLN A 20 -0.83 12.38 6.41
C GLN A 20 -1.93 11.44 6.88
N VAL A 21 -3.03 11.33 6.09
CA VAL A 21 -3.94 10.19 6.24
C VAL A 21 -3.05 8.97 6.33
N ALA A 22 -3.17 8.22 7.42
CA ALA A 22 -2.32 7.07 7.60
C ALA A 22 -2.49 6.16 6.38
N PRO A 23 -1.43 5.89 5.61
CA PRO A 23 -1.52 5.01 4.46
C PRO A 23 -2.06 3.67 4.93
N ASN A 24 -2.78 2.97 4.06
CA ASN A 24 -3.21 1.62 4.39
C ASN A 24 -1.96 0.76 4.61
N ARG A 25 -1.70 0.36 5.85
CA ARG A 25 -0.48 -0.37 6.23
C ARG A 25 -0.42 -1.76 5.61
N ALA A 26 -1.59 -2.41 5.35
CA ALA A 26 -1.67 -3.68 4.64
C ALA A 26 -1.10 -3.62 3.25
N THR A 27 -1.15 -2.46 2.65
CA THR A 27 -0.72 -2.25 1.28
C THR A 27 0.60 -1.51 1.17
N ALA A 28 1.16 -1.05 2.30
CA ALA A 28 2.39 -0.26 2.31
C ALA A 28 3.60 -0.97 1.70
N TYR A 29 3.62 -2.30 1.72
CA TYR A 29 4.69 -3.12 1.14
C TYR A 29 4.40 -3.58 -0.29
N LEU A 30 3.21 -3.32 -0.84
CA LEU A 30 2.79 -3.75 -2.17
C LEU A 30 3.19 -2.73 -3.24
N HIS A 31 3.44 -3.22 -4.45
CA HIS A 31 3.73 -2.38 -5.61
C HIS A 31 2.51 -2.24 -6.52
N PRO A 32 2.32 -1.10 -7.22
CA PRO A 32 1.13 -0.84 -8.05
C PRO A 32 0.90 -1.84 -9.18
N THR A 33 1.92 -2.57 -9.57
CA THR A 33 1.90 -3.54 -10.68
C THR A 33 1.80 -5.00 -10.24
N ASP A 34 1.80 -5.27 -8.90
CA ASP A 34 1.87 -6.65 -8.37
C ASP A 34 0.59 -7.08 -7.63
N VAL A 35 -0.31 -6.15 -7.34
CA VAL A 35 -1.52 -6.40 -6.55
C VAL A 35 -2.72 -6.65 -7.44
N ARG A 36 -3.36 -7.84 -7.29
CA ARG A 36 -4.50 -8.29 -8.12
C ARG A 36 -5.71 -8.74 -7.31
N ASP A 37 -5.66 -8.68 -5.99
CA ASP A 37 -6.76 -9.00 -5.08
C ASP A 37 -7.46 -7.73 -4.56
N ALA A 38 -8.36 -7.85 -3.60
CA ALA A 38 -9.13 -6.73 -3.05
C ALA A 38 -8.28 -5.59 -2.50
N ARG A 39 -6.98 -5.83 -2.17
CA ARG A 39 -6.05 -4.79 -1.72
C ARG A 39 -5.65 -3.83 -2.85
N ALA A 40 -5.84 -4.22 -4.12
CA ALA A 40 -5.61 -3.33 -5.26
C ALA A 40 -6.45 -2.05 -5.19
N LEU A 41 -7.60 -2.07 -4.53
CA LEU A 41 -8.42 -0.89 -4.25
C LEU A 41 -7.65 0.25 -3.57
N TRP A 42 -6.59 -0.08 -2.82
CA TRP A 42 -5.78 0.87 -2.06
C TRP A 42 -4.47 1.25 -2.76
N VAL A 43 -4.03 0.43 -3.70
CA VAL A 43 -2.70 0.55 -4.31
C VAL A 43 -2.79 1.00 -5.77
N ASN A 44 -3.53 0.26 -6.58
CA ASN A 44 -3.82 0.56 -8.00
C ASN A 44 -5.15 -0.08 -8.38
N PRO A 45 -6.22 0.68 -8.56
CA PRO A 45 -7.54 0.12 -8.84
C PRO A 45 -7.60 -0.71 -10.12
N ALA A 46 -6.67 -0.54 -11.08
CA ALA A 46 -6.59 -1.41 -12.26
C ALA A 46 -6.41 -2.89 -11.90
N GLY A 47 -5.69 -3.19 -10.82
CA GLY A 47 -5.45 -4.56 -10.35
C GLY A 47 -6.72 -5.32 -9.97
N LEU A 48 -7.81 -4.64 -9.64
CA LEU A 48 -9.11 -5.25 -9.33
C LEU A 48 -9.72 -5.99 -10.52
N GLY A 49 -9.41 -5.55 -11.75
CA GLY A 49 -9.94 -6.13 -12.99
C GLY A 49 -9.09 -7.23 -13.60
N VAL A 50 -7.83 -7.39 -13.15
CA VAL A 50 -6.87 -8.32 -13.78
C VAL A 50 -7.30 -9.78 -13.60
N LEU A 51 -7.70 -10.17 -12.39
CA LEU A 51 -8.19 -11.51 -12.12
C LEU A 51 -9.72 -11.56 -12.11
N ARG A 52 -10.27 -12.62 -12.71
CA ARG A 52 -11.71 -12.87 -12.69
C ARG A 52 -12.20 -13.48 -11.36
N GLU A 53 -11.34 -13.56 -10.38
CA GLU A 53 -11.61 -14.10 -9.06
C GLU A 53 -12.28 -13.05 -8.16
N ALA A 54 -13.14 -13.51 -7.26
CA ALA A 54 -13.57 -12.70 -6.15
C ALA A 54 -12.55 -12.81 -5.02
N SER A 55 -12.33 -11.74 -4.28
CA SER A 55 -11.43 -11.76 -3.12
C SER A 55 -11.97 -10.94 -1.97
N VAL A 56 -11.62 -11.34 -0.76
CA VAL A 56 -11.86 -10.58 0.47
C VAL A 56 -10.56 -10.47 1.24
N TYR A 57 -10.39 -9.38 1.98
CA TYR A 57 -9.28 -9.25 2.91
C TYR A 57 -9.72 -8.58 4.20
N ALA A 58 -8.97 -8.86 5.26
CA ALA A 58 -9.03 -8.16 6.52
C ALA A 58 -7.63 -8.02 7.08
N GLU A 59 -7.39 -6.93 7.81
CA GLU A 59 -6.10 -6.61 8.40
C GLU A 59 -6.24 -5.80 9.67
N VAL A 60 -5.28 -6.02 10.56
CA VAL A 60 -5.08 -5.26 11.79
C VAL A 60 -3.63 -4.79 11.83
N ALA A 61 -3.41 -3.49 12.02
CA ALA A 61 -2.09 -2.93 12.18
C ALA A 61 -1.88 -2.39 13.59
N VAL A 62 -0.76 -2.79 14.18
CA VAL A 62 -0.30 -2.38 15.51
C VAL A 62 0.94 -1.51 15.32
N GLY A 63 0.96 -0.34 15.92
CA GLY A 63 2.15 0.51 15.98
C GLY A 63 2.88 0.29 17.29
N ASP A 64 4.20 0.56 17.29
CA ASP A 64 5.04 0.49 18.47
C ASP A 64 4.98 -0.87 19.22
N PRO A 65 5.29 -1.99 18.55
CA PRO A 65 5.13 -3.31 19.16
C PRO A 65 6.03 -3.57 20.37
N GLY A 66 7.05 -2.73 20.61
CA GLY A 66 8.08 -3.00 21.64
C GLY A 66 7.64 -2.83 23.08
N ALA A 67 6.79 -1.86 23.39
CA ALA A 67 6.46 -1.54 24.80
C ALA A 67 4.95 -1.53 25.10
N ARG A 68 4.11 -1.11 24.18
CA ARG A 68 2.66 -0.96 24.41
C ARG A 68 1.85 -1.16 23.13
N GLY A 69 2.16 -2.14 22.29
CA GLY A 69 1.52 -2.40 21.02
C GLY A 69 0.08 -1.86 20.95
N ARG A 70 -0.12 -0.70 20.29
CA ARG A 70 -1.44 -0.07 20.17
C ARG A 70 -2.04 -0.39 18.84
N LEU A 71 -3.29 -0.79 18.83
CA LEU A 71 -4.07 -0.92 17.60
C LEU A 71 -4.13 0.44 16.91
N ARG A 72 -3.62 0.52 15.68
CA ARG A 72 -3.53 1.76 14.89
C ARG A 72 -4.47 1.79 13.70
N GLN A 73 -4.75 0.63 13.11
CA GLN A 73 -5.58 0.57 11.92
C GLN A 73 -6.30 -0.78 11.83
N ILE A 74 -7.53 -0.75 11.37
CA ILE A 74 -8.32 -1.92 10.99
C ILE A 74 -8.76 -1.69 9.55
N ASN A 75 -8.51 -2.66 8.67
CA ASN A 75 -8.87 -2.61 7.27
C ASN A 75 -9.66 -3.85 6.90
N ALA A 76 -10.61 -3.69 6.02
CA ALA A 76 -11.32 -4.79 5.39
C ALA A 76 -11.80 -4.38 3.99
N GLY A 77 -12.00 -5.34 3.13
CA GLY A 77 -12.57 -5.08 1.82
C GLY A 77 -12.83 -6.33 1.02
N PHE A 78 -13.54 -6.14 -0.08
CA PHE A 78 -13.78 -7.19 -1.06
C PHE A 78 -13.62 -6.66 -2.48
N ASN A 79 -13.36 -7.57 -3.41
CA ASN A 79 -13.42 -7.39 -4.85
C ASN A 79 -14.29 -8.50 -5.45
N ALA A 80 -15.29 -8.11 -6.23
CA ALA A 80 -16.16 -9.00 -6.98
C ALA A 80 -15.99 -8.73 -8.47
N ARG A 81 -14.88 -9.21 -9.05
CA ARG A 81 -14.55 -9.09 -10.47
C ARG A 81 -14.51 -7.66 -10.98
N GLY A 82 -13.81 -6.80 -10.28
CA GLY A 82 -13.66 -5.40 -10.65
C GLY A 82 -14.57 -4.44 -9.91
N LEU A 83 -15.67 -4.89 -9.29
CA LEU A 83 -16.42 -4.10 -8.33
C LEU A 83 -15.84 -4.36 -6.94
N ALA A 84 -15.35 -3.33 -6.28
CA ALA A 84 -14.68 -3.46 -4.99
C ALA A 84 -15.21 -2.44 -3.99
N PHE A 85 -15.23 -2.85 -2.72
CA PHE A 85 -15.48 -1.99 -1.58
C PHE A 85 -14.41 -2.21 -0.51
N GLY A 86 -13.99 -1.14 0.15
CA GLY A 86 -13.02 -1.18 1.22
C GLY A 86 -13.36 -0.22 2.34
N TYR A 87 -13.02 -0.62 3.54
CA TYR A 87 -13.16 0.17 4.75
C TYR A 87 -11.86 0.17 5.53
N GLN A 88 -11.44 1.35 5.99
CA GLN A 88 -10.31 1.54 6.87
C GLN A 88 -10.75 2.39 8.07
N ARG A 89 -10.38 1.94 9.25
CA ARG A 89 -10.51 2.68 10.50
C ARG A 89 -9.12 2.99 11.02
N ASP A 90 -8.82 4.27 11.15
CA ASP A 90 -7.60 4.76 11.79
C ASP A 90 -7.88 5.07 13.26
N ILE A 91 -6.95 4.68 14.13
CA ILE A 91 -7.00 4.91 15.57
C ILE A 91 -5.73 5.67 15.94
N PHE A 92 -5.88 6.91 16.33
CA PHE A 92 -4.78 7.79 16.72
C PHE A 92 -4.72 7.93 18.25
N ASP A 93 -3.66 8.56 18.72
CA ASP A 93 -3.55 8.95 20.13
C ASP A 93 -4.65 9.93 20.51
N ALA A 94 -4.94 10.04 21.81
CA ALA A 94 -6.04 10.84 22.35
C ALA A 94 -7.46 10.43 21.91
N GLY A 95 -7.64 9.19 21.42
CA GLY A 95 -8.95 8.67 21.05
C GLY A 95 -9.50 9.17 19.71
N ILE A 96 -8.72 9.92 18.97
CA ILE A 96 -9.07 10.42 17.64
C ILE A 96 -9.25 9.25 16.68
N ARG A 97 -10.33 9.29 15.89
CA ARG A 97 -10.68 8.21 14.94
C ARG A 97 -10.94 8.77 13.57
N GLY A 98 -10.45 8.07 12.55
CA GLY A 98 -10.74 8.34 11.15
C GLY A 98 -11.37 7.13 10.47
N HIS A 99 -12.23 7.38 9.50
CA HIS A 99 -12.86 6.36 8.70
C HIS A 99 -12.64 6.70 7.22
N THR A 100 -12.22 5.71 6.45
CA THR A 100 -12.11 5.83 5.00
C THR A 100 -12.93 4.72 4.37
N TYR A 101 -13.85 5.08 3.51
CA TYR A 101 -14.64 4.16 2.70
C TYR A 101 -14.16 4.29 1.27
N ARG A 102 -13.89 3.17 0.60
CA ARG A 102 -13.51 3.15 -0.80
C ARG A 102 -14.48 2.32 -1.62
N LEU A 103 -14.80 2.82 -2.81
CA LEU A 103 -15.53 2.09 -3.84
C LEU A 103 -14.70 2.11 -5.10
N GLY A 104 -14.51 0.96 -5.74
CA GLY A 104 -13.71 0.82 -6.94
C GLY A 104 -14.42 0.06 -8.04
N LEU A 105 -14.12 0.44 -9.29
CA LEU A 105 -14.54 -0.26 -10.50
C LEU A 105 -13.34 -0.44 -11.42
N ALA A 106 -13.19 -1.64 -11.98
CA ALA A 106 -12.12 -1.95 -12.90
C ALA A 106 -12.54 -3.01 -13.93
N GLY A 107 -11.84 -3.01 -15.04
CA GLY A 107 -11.97 -4.01 -16.08
C GLY A 107 -10.63 -4.30 -16.73
N ALA A 108 -10.51 -5.47 -17.37
CA ALA A 108 -9.32 -5.83 -18.13
C ALA A 108 -9.69 -6.55 -19.43
N SER A 109 -8.89 -6.29 -20.46
CA SER A 109 -8.98 -6.94 -21.76
C SER A 109 -7.60 -6.99 -22.41
N ALA A 110 -7.25 -8.12 -23.00
CA ALA A 110 -6.00 -8.31 -23.76
C ALA A 110 -4.72 -7.86 -23.02
N GLY A 111 -4.63 -8.13 -21.72
CA GLY A 111 -3.47 -7.75 -20.90
C GLY A 111 -3.49 -6.31 -20.37
N LEU A 112 -4.35 -5.43 -20.91
CA LEU A 112 -4.56 -4.09 -20.41
C LEU A 112 -5.67 -4.09 -19.35
N ALA A 113 -5.42 -3.49 -18.20
CA ALA A 113 -6.41 -3.25 -17.17
C ALA A 113 -6.49 -1.75 -16.84
N ALA A 114 -7.70 -1.28 -16.58
CA ALA A 114 -7.95 0.07 -16.11
C ALA A 114 -8.97 0.04 -14.98
N GLY A 115 -8.84 0.97 -14.06
CA GLY A 115 -9.75 1.06 -12.93
C GLY A 115 -9.75 2.45 -12.30
N PHE A 116 -10.82 2.74 -11.59
CA PHE A 116 -10.89 3.93 -10.77
C PHE A 116 -11.43 3.59 -9.38
N ALA A 117 -11.10 4.41 -8.40
CA ALA A 117 -11.63 4.30 -7.06
C ALA A 117 -11.99 5.68 -6.51
N THR A 118 -13.07 5.74 -5.75
CA THR A 118 -13.39 6.91 -4.92
C THR A 118 -13.10 6.59 -3.47
N ALA A 119 -12.58 7.57 -2.73
CA ALA A 119 -12.33 7.49 -1.30
C ALA A 119 -13.15 8.57 -0.60
N TYR A 120 -14.00 8.16 0.32
CA TYR A 120 -14.75 9.05 1.20
C TYR A 120 -14.12 9.02 2.59
N TYR A 121 -13.57 10.15 3.00
CA TYR A 121 -12.92 10.34 4.29
C TYR A 121 -13.89 10.98 5.28
N ARG A 122 -13.93 10.46 6.51
CA ARG A 122 -14.74 10.99 7.61
C ARG A 122 -13.95 10.94 8.91
N GLY A 123 -13.89 12.03 9.64
CA GLY A 123 -13.29 12.11 10.98
C GLY A 123 -13.28 13.53 11.50
N GLU A 124 -13.41 13.71 12.81
CA GLU A 124 -13.33 14.98 13.53
C GLU A 124 -14.15 16.12 12.91
N GLY A 125 -15.41 15.83 12.52
CA GLY A 125 -16.28 16.82 11.89
C GLY A 125 -15.95 17.14 10.43
N THR A 126 -14.86 16.62 9.88
CA THR A 126 -14.46 16.83 8.50
C THR A 126 -14.91 15.68 7.59
N LYS A 127 -15.28 16.04 6.36
CA LYS A 127 -15.62 15.10 5.29
C LYS A 127 -14.88 15.53 4.03
N ALA A 128 -14.32 14.58 3.32
CA ALA A 128 -13.65 14.86 2.05
C ALA A 128 -13.79 13.66 1.11
N THR A 129 -13.75 13.91 -0.19
CA THR A 129 -13.78 12.88 -1.23
C THR A 129 -12.58 13.05 -2.13
N GLY A 130 -11.89 11.94 -2.42
CA GLY A 130 -10.80 11.87 -3.38
C GLY A 130 -11.05 10.77 -4.40
N TRP A 131 -10.29 10.81 -5.49
CA TRP A 131 -10.39 9.85 -6.58
C TRP A 131 -9.02 9.34 -6.95
N ASP A 132 -8.95 8.08 -7.33
CA ASP A 132 -7.75 7.43 -7.85
C ASP A 132 -8.08 6.77 -9.18
N VAL A 133 -7.19 6.90 -10.15
CA VAL A 133 -7.31 6.25 -11.48
C VAL A 133 -6.04 5.46 -11.73
N GLY A 134 -6.20 4.21 -12.15
CA GLY A 134 -5.09 3.33 -12.41
C GLY A 134 -5.17 2.64 -13.77
N VAL A 135 -4.00 2.35 -14.31
CA VAL A 135 -3.83 1.54 -15.53
C VAL A 135 -2.70 0.55 -15.27
N SER A 136 -2.81 -0.66 -15.81
CA SER A 136 -1.73 -1.64 -15.82
C SER A 136 -1.76 -2.44 -17.11
N TYR A 137 -0.58 -2.87 -17.55
CA TYR A 137 -0.40 -3.70 -18.73
C TYR A 137 0.54 -4.87 -18.42
N GLU A 138 0.07 -6.07 -18.69
CA GLU A 138 0.87 -7.29 -18.57
C GLU A 138 1.49 -7.63 -19.90
N TRP A 139 2.81 -7.42 -19.98
CA TRP A 139 3.60 -7.82 -21.14
C TRP A 139 3.92 -9.31 -21.09
N ARG A 140 4.16 -9.89 -22.26
CA ARG A 140 4.70 -11.24 -22.36
C ARG A 140 6.04 -11.34 -21.60
N GLN A 141 6.40 -12.50 -21.09
CA GLN A 141 7.66 -12.77 -20.35
C GLN A 141 7.66 -12.25 -18.89
N GLY A 142 6.50 -12.06 -18.28
CA GLY A 142 6.41 -11.77 -16.85
C GLY A 142 6.68 -10.33 -16.47
N LEU A 143 6.71 -9.39 -17.42
CA LEU A 143 6.81 -7.96 -17.14
C LEU A 143 5.41 -7.35 -17.02
N ALA A 144 5.13 -6.69 -15.92
CA ALA A 144 3.95 -5.85 -15.71
C ALA A 144 4.39 -4.38 -15.59
N LEU A 145 3.74 -3.52 -16.35
CA LEU A 145 3.91 -2.06 -16.26
C LEU A 145 2.60 -1.46 -15.77
N GLY A 146 2.65 -0.37 -15.03
CA GLY A 146 1.43 0.27 -14.60
C GLY A 146 1.67 1.63 -13.98
N THR A 147 0.59 2.34 -13.81
CA THR A 147 0.60 3.64 -13.15
C THR A 147 -0.71 3.88 -12.43
N VAL A 148 -0.65 4.69 -11.39
CA VAL A 148 -1.83 5.22 -10.72
C VAL A 148 -1.66 6.70 -10.45
N ILE A 149 -2.74 7.45 -10.65
CA ILE A 149 -2.88 8.85 -10.23
C ILE A 149 -3.77 8.83 -9.00
N THR A 150 -3.24 9.25 -7.87
CA THR A 150 -3.97 9.25 -6.59
C THR A 150 -4.29 10.66 -6.13
N ASN A 151 -5.30 10.78 -5.27
CA ASN A 151 -5.75 12.04 -4.68
C ASN A 151 -6.22 13.08 -5.71
N ILE A 152 -6.86 12.66 -6.79
CA ILE A 152 -7.53 13.56 -7.73
C ILE A 152 -8.60 14.33 -6.94
N GLY A 153 -8.65 15.67 -7.14
CA GLY A 153 -9.46 16.57 -6.31
C GLY A 153 -8.75 17.05 -5.05
N GLN A 154 -7.57 16.54 -4.73
CA GLN A 154 -6.73 16.95 -3.62
C GLN A 154 -7.51 17.14 -2.31
N PRO A 155 -8.20 16.09 -1.81
CA PRO A 155 -9.06 16.21 -0.65
C PRO A 155 -8.29 16.73 0.56
N VAL A 156 -8.93 17.60 1.34
CA VAL A 156 -8.37 18.04 2.62
C VAL A 156 -8.86 17.08 3.69
N VAL A 157 -7.94 16.33 4.26
CA VAL A 157 -8.23 15.36 5.31
C VAL A 157 -7.48 15.78 6.57
N ARG A 158 -8.21 16.10 7.64
CA ARG A 158 -7.66 16.61 8.92
C ARG A 158 -6.82 17.87 8.74
N GLY A 159 -7.31 18.82 7.97
CA GLY A 159 -6.58 20.05 7.69
C GLY A 159 -5.40 19.91 6.73
N LEU A 160 -5.08 18.71 6.27
CA LEU A 160 -3.98 18.46 5.35
C LEU A 160 -4.49 18.16 3.95
N ARG A 161 -4.06 18.94 2.99
CA ARG A 161 -4.32 18.69 1.56
C ARG A 161 -3.54 17.47 1.09
N GLN A 162 -4.24 16.46 0.60
CA GLN A 162 -3.61 15.31 -0.04
C GLN A 162 -3.14 15.71 -1.43
N ARG A 163 -1.83 15.63 -1.67
CA ARG A 163 -1.26 16.05 -2.95
C ARG A 163 -1.63 15.06 -4.05
N LEU A 164 -1.97 15.60 -5.22
CA LEU A 164 -2.05 14.79 -6.44
C LEU A 164 -0.71 14.07 -6.63
N THR A 165 -0.75 12.75 -6.77
CA THR A 165 0.47 11.95 -6.87
C THR A 165 0.35 10.99 -8.04
N PHE A 166 1.35 10.99 -8.91
CA PHE A 166 1.53 10.05 -10.02
C PHE A 166 2.51 8.97 -9.60
N ILE A 167 2.13 7.69 -9.75
CA ILE A 167 2.92 6.54 -9.27
C ILE A 167 3.11 5.56 -10.43
N PRO A 168 4.10 5.78 -11.32
CA PRO A 168 4.50 4.80 -12.32
C PRO A 168 5.29 3.67 -11.67
N GLY A 169 5.11 2.45 -12.15
CA GLY A 169 5.80 1.28 -11.63
C GLY A 169 5.95 0.15 -12.63
N ALA A 170 6.84 -0.76 -12.29
CA ALA A 170 7.09 -1.99 -13.03
C ALA A 170 7.32 -3.16 -12.07
N THR A 171 6.89 -4.35 -12.46
CA THR A 171 7.21 -5.62 -11.80
C THR A 171 7.65 -6.62 -12.85
N TRP A 172 8.74 -7.31 -12.59
CA TRP A 172 9.27 -8.33 -13.47
C TRP A 172 9.45 -9.66 -12.74
N HIS A 173 8.87 -10.70 -13.31
CA HIS A 173 9.04 -12.09 -12.89
C HIS A 173 9.86 -12.83 -13.96
N PRO A 174 11.18 -13.04 -13.75
CA PRO A 174 12.02 -13.71 -14.73
C PRO A 174 11.48 -15.11 -15.07
N SER A 175 11.36 -15.42 -16.35
CA SER A 175 10.87 -16.74 -16.79
C SER A 175 11.75 -17.90 -16.32
N ALA A 176 13.05 -17.64 -16.14
CA ALA A 176 14.01 -18.63 -15.61
C ALA A 176 13.77 -18.94 -14.12
N ILE A 177 13.32 -17.95 -13.34
CA ILE A 177 13.07 -18.06 -11.90
C ILE A 177 11.71 -17.42 -11.58
N PRO A 178 10.59 -18.01 -12.04
CA PRO A 178 9.26 -17.42 -11.92
C PRO A 178 8.74 -17.31 -10.47
N THR A 179 9.48 -17.87 -9.52
CA THR A 179 9.22 -17.74 -8.09
C THR A 179 9.75 -16.43 -7.50
N VAL A 180 10.59 -15.70 -8.24
CA VAL A 180 11.14 -14.41 -7.82
C VAL A 180 10.49 -13.30 -8.62
N GLY A 181 10.12 -12.22 -7.95
CA GLY A 181 9.66 -10.98 -8.55
C GLY A 181 10.53 -9.81 -8.11
N VAL A 182 10.80 -8.88 -9.01
CA VAL A 182 11.48 -7.62 -8.72
C VAL A 182 10.55 -6.49 -9.13
N SER A 183 10.34 -5.54 -8.24
CA SER A 183 9.39 -4.45 -8.45
C SER A 183 10.04 -3.11 -8.15
N ALA A 184 9.65 -2.07 -8.88
CA ALA A 184 10.03 -0.71 -8.59
C ALA A 184 8.89 0.25 -8.94
N HIS A 185 8.77 1.34 -8.19
CA HIS A 185 7.90 2.46 -8.56
C HIS A 185 8.46 3.79 -8.04
N ALA A 186 8.04 4.88 -8.67
CA ALA A 186 8.30 6.23 -8.20
C ALA A 186 7.01 6.89 -7.72
N ARG A 187 7.10 7.82 -6.77
CA ARG A 187 6.02 8.70 -6.34
C ARG A 187 6.37 10.11 -6.75
N ILE A 188 5.61 10.67 -7.68
CA ILE A 188 5.86 11.96 -8.30
C ILE A 188 4.71 12.89 -7.92
N THR A 189 5.03 14.01 -7.30
CA THR A 189 4.11 15.12 -7.04
C THR A 189 4.35 16.24 -8.07
N PRO A 190 3.44 17.21 -8.25
CA PRO A 190 3.65 18.31 -9.20
C PRO A 190 4.97 19.07 -9.01
N ASP A 191 5.48 19.09 -7.78
CA ASP A 191 6.66 19.89 -7.44
C ASP A 191 7.98 19.10 -7.53
N SER A 192 7.93 17.76 -7.40
CA SER A 192 9.14 16.93 -7.33
C SER A 192 8.86 15.42 -7.36
N VAL A 193 9.90 14.62 -7.58
CA VAL A 193 9.88 13.20 -7.23
C VAL A 193 10.01 13.10 -5.71
N ALA A 194 8.95 12.65 -5.05
CA ALA A 194 8.89 12.60 -3.60
C ALA A 194 9.55 11.34 -3.01
N ALA A 195 9.53 10.21 -3.73
CA ALA A 195 10.06 8.94 -3.24
C ALA A 195 10.23 7.91 -4.36
N TYR A 196 11.10 6.91 -4.12
CA TYR A 196 11.16 5.68 -4.89
C TYR A 196 10.91 4.49 -3.97
N ALA A 197 10.45 3.38 -4.53
CA ALA A 197 10.32 2.12 -3.81
C ALA A 197 10.82 0.97 -4.67
N PHE A 198 11.60 0.10 -4.07
CA PHE A 198 12.17 -1.10 -4.66
C PHE A 198 11.72 -2.31 -3.86
N GLY A 199 11.34 -3.39 -4.54
CA GLY A 199 10.86 -4.58 -3.90
C GLY A 199 11.39 -5.86 -4.52
N VAL A 200 11.52 -6.88 -3.69
CA VAL A 200 11.80 -8.25 -4.09
C VAL A 200 10.74 -9.13 -3.46
N SER A 201 10.16 -10.02 -4.25
CA SER A 201 9.22 -11.03 -3.80
C SER A 201 9.73 -12.42 -4.14
N TRP A 202 9.43 -13.38 -3.26
CA TRP A 202 9.72 -14.79 -3.50
C TRP A 202 8.52 -15.63 -3.08
N GLN A 203 8.16 -16.62 -3.92
CA GLN A 203 7.09 -17.56 -3.65
C GLN A 203 7.61 -18.99 -3.73
N GLY A 204 7.59 -19.70 -2.60
CA GLY A 204 7.94 -21.13 -2.52
C GLY A 204 6.73 -22.04 -2.64
N GLY A 205 6.96 -23.31 -3.02
CA GLY A 205 5.95 -24.37 -2.94
C GLY A 205 4.95 -24.47 -4.10
N GLN A 206 5.10 -23.72 -5.18
CA GLN A 206 4.14 -23.73 -6.31
C GLN A 206 4.44 -24.75 -7.42
N ARG A 207 5.59 -25.41 -7.44
CA ARG A 207 5.90 -26.39 -8.52
C ARG A 207 5.75 -27.84 -8.07
N GLY A 208 4.71 -28.50 -8.57
CA GLY A 208 4.68 -29.95 -8.81
C GLY A 208 4.63 -30.90 -7.61
N GLY A 209 4.70 -30.42 -6.41
CA GLY A 209 4.88 -31.26 -5.23
C GLY A 209 4.00 -30.87 -4.06
N GLY A 210 2.69 -30.71 -4.26
CA GLY A 210 1.71 -30.86 -3.18
C GLY A 210 1.93 -30.10 -1.86
N SER A 211 2.74 -29.03 -1.82
CA SER A 211 2.81 -28.21 -0.62
C SER A 211 1.46 -27.56 -0.36
N ARG A 212 0.79 -28.00 0.70
CA ARG A 212 -0.51 -27.44 1.13
C ARG A 212 -0.39 -25.98 1.57
N TRP A 213 0.82 -25.51 1.87
CA TRP A 213 1.10 -24.21 2.46
C TRP A 213 2.26 -23.50 1.75
N PRO A 214 2.03 -22.95 0.54
CA PRO A 214 3.06 -22.15 -0.11
C PRO A 214 3.39 -20.92 0.77
N VAL A 215 4.67 -20.61 0.87
CA VAL A 215 5.18 -19.46 1.60
C VAL A 215 5.55 -18.38 0.60
N ALA A 216 5.20 -17.13 0.88
CA ALA A 216 5.69 -15.98 0.14
C ALA A 216 6.37 -14.99 1.06
N ILE A 217 7.49 -14.45 0.61
CA ILE A 217 8.27 -13.42 1.29
C ILE A 217 8.30 -12.19 0.38
N ILE A 218 8.11 -11.03 0.94
CA ILE A 218 8.20 -9.75 0.24
C ILE A 218 9.08 -8.83 1.07
N ALA A 219 10.08 -8.23 0.44
CA ALA A 219 10.90 -7.18 1.01
C ALA A 219 10.75 -5.91 0.18
N ARG A 220 10.62 -4.77 0.82
CA ARG A 220 10.51 -3.47 0.16
C ARG A 220 11.37 -2.44 0.87
N LEU A 221 12.09 -1.65 0.07
CA LEU A 221 12.85 -0.48 0.49
C LEU A 221 12.20 0.76 -0.11
N ASP A 222 11.79 1.70 0.73
CA ASP A 222 11.37 3.03 0.32
C ASP A 222 12.51 4.03 0.53
N THR A 223 12.67 4.96 -0.42
CA THR A 223 13.66 6.04 -0.36
C THR A 223 12.98 7.38 -0.60
N ASP A 224 13.64 8.46 -0.23
CA ASP A 224 13.25 9.81 -0.67
C ASP A 224 13.60 10.06 -2.15
N GLY A 225 13.27 11.25 -2.66
CA GLY A 225 13.59 11.65 -4.04
C GLY A 225 15.09 11.75 -4.33
N GLY A 226 15.93 11.82 -3.31
CA GLY A 226 17.39 11.79 -3.39
C GLY A 226 18.02 10.39 -3.21
N LEU A 227 17.21 9.33 -3.25
CA LEU A 227 17.61 7.94 -3.00
C LEU A 227 18.20 7.69 -1.60
N ARG A 228 17.93 8.56 -0.65
CA ARG A 228 18.27 8.29 0.75
C ARG A 228 17.25 7.34 1.33
N ARG A 229 17.71 6.42 2.17
CA ARG A 229 16.86 5.41 2.79
C ARG A 229 15.78 6.08 3.65
N GLY A 230 14.52 5.73 3.41
CA GLY A 230 13.36 6.25 4.12
C GLY A 230 12.67 5.22 5.01
N ALA A 231 12.42 4.02 4.51
CA ALA A 231 11.75 2.95 5.25
C ALA A 231 12.08 1.57 4.67
N PHE A 232 11.91 0.53 5.48
CA PHE A 232 12.00 -0.85 5.05
C PHE A 232 10.78 -1.61 5.52
N ALA A 233 10.24 -2.49 4.68
CA ALA A 233 9.16 -3.39 5.05
C ALA A 233 9.51 -4.84 4.67
N LEU A 234 9.21 -5.78 5.56
CA LEU A 234 9.35 -7.21 5.35
C LEU A 234 8.02 -7.88 5.61
N GLY A 235 7.52 -8.61 4.62
CA GLY A 235 6.28 -9.36 4.68
C GLY A 235 6.51 -10.85 4.51
N LEU A 236 5.78 -11.64 5.30
CA LEU A 236 5.70 -13.09 5.20
C LEU A 236 4.24 -13.49 5.08
N SER A 237 3.92 -14.39 4.16
CA SER A 237 2.58 -14.99 4.09
C SER A 237 2.63 -16.48 3.85
N ILE A 238 1.60 -17.17 4.32
CA ILE A 238 1.42 -18.63 4.19
C ILE A 238 0.04 -18.86 3.62
N GLY A 239 -0.06 -19.78 2.67
CA GLY A 239 -1.29 -20.18 2.02
C GLY A 239 -1.34 -19.80 0.55
N ASN A 240 -2.32 -20.34 -0.16
CA ASN A 240 -2.53 -20.13 -1.59
C ASN A 240 -3.73 -19.20 -1.85
N ARG A 241 -4.92 -19.77 -1.98
CA ARG A 241 -6.17 -18.98 -2.14
C ARG A 241 -6.59 -18.33 -0.84
N ASP A 242 -6.42 -19.01 0.27
CA ASP A 242 -6.57 -18.49 1.61
C ASP A 242 -5.16 -18.27 2.15
N ARG A 243 -4.78 -17.01 2.34
CA ARG A 243 -3.47 -16.59 2.83
C ARG A 243 -3.60 -15.81 4.11
N ILE A 244 -2.73 -16.10 5.04
CA ILE A 244 -2.49 -15.25 6.21
C ILE A 244 -1.07 -14.74 6.12
N GLY A 245 -0.84 -13.51 6.56
CA GLY A 245 0.49 -12.91 6.51
C GLY A 245 0.70 -11.87 7.58
N ALA A 246 1.96 -11.56 7.77
CA ALA A 246 2.43 -10.50 8.65
C ALA A 246 3.41 -9.61 7.89
N VAL A 247 3.40 -8.33 8.21
CA VAL A 247 4.34 -7.34 7.67
C VAL A 247 4.89 -6.55 8.84
N ALA A 248 6.21 -6.48 8.93
CA ALA A 248 6.91 -5.56 9.82
C ALA A 248 7.44 -4.38 9.01
N SER A 249 7.37 -3.18 9.54
CA SER A 249 7.90 -1.97 8.94
C SER A 249 8.82 -1.21 9.89
N THR A 250 9.84 -0.57 9.35
CA THR A 250 10.78 0.28 10.08
C THR A 250 10.85 1.66 9.43
N PRO A 251 10.87 2.76 10.18
CA PRO A 251 11.07 4.08 9.63
C PRO A 251 12.56 4.36 9.50
N GLY A 252 13.13 4.19 8.33
CA GLY A 252 14.52 4.62 8.06
C GLY A 252 15.64 3.89 8.80
N ASP A 253 15.46 3.51 10.04
CA ASP A 253 16.40 2.73 10.85
C ASP A 253 15.88 1.30 11.05
N VAL A 254 16.60 0.29 10.54
CA VAL A 254 16.22 -1.13 10.68
C VAL A 254 16.37 -1.67 12.09
N SER A 255 16.97 -0.94 13.02
CA SER A 255 17.10 -1.35 14.41
C SER A 255 15.78 -1.26 15.18
N THR A 256 14.82 -0.49 14.66
CA THR A 256 13.53 -0.26 15.31
C THR A 256 12.37 -0.69 14.41
N ILE A 257 11.47 -1.53 14.92
CA ILE A 257 10.21 -1.86 14.25
C ILE A 257 9.16 -0.85 14.73
N ASP A 258 8.59 -0.07 13.80
CA ASP A 258 7.58 0.93 14.13
C ASP A 258 6.14 0.42 13.96
N GLY A 259 5.96 -0.67 13.25
CA GLY A 259 4.66 -1.26 13.05
C GLY A 259 4.69 -2.70 12.61
N VAL A 260 3.65 -3.45 13.01
CA VAL A 260 3.37 -4.81 12.55
C VAL A 260 1.93 -4.86 12.10
N SER A 261 1.71 -5.40 10.91
CA SER A 261 0.38 -5.69 10.38
C SER A 261 0.18 -7.20 10.27
N LEU A 262 -1.00 -7.67 10.67
CA LEU A 262 -1.47 -9.03 10.44
C LEU A 262 -2.64 -8.98 9.48
N TYR A 263 -2.61 -9.77 8.43
CA TYR A 263 -3.66 -9.78 7.42
C TYR A 263 -4.07 -11.19 6.99
N GLY A 264 -5.32 -11.30 6.54
CA GLY A 264 -5.86 -12.44 5.85
C GLY A 264 -6.42 -12.03 4.49
N VAL A 265 -6.17 -12.83 3.46
CA VAL A 265 -6.73 -12.68 2.12
C VAL A 265 -7.31 -14.01 1.67
N SER A 266 -8.53 -13.99 1.17
CA SER A 266 -9.18 -15.16 0.59
C SER A 266 -9.62 -14.86 -0.85
N THR A 267 -9.29 -15.74 -1.79
CA THR A 267 -9.68 -15.64 -3.19
C THR A 267 -10.52 -16.83 -3.62
N ARG A 268 -11.55 -16.59 -4.45
CA ARG A 268 -12.46 -17.64 -4.94
C ARG A 268 -12.69 -17.48 -6.42
N GLU A 269 -12.47 -18.55 -7.17
CA GLU A 269 -12.89 -18.60 -8.58
C GLU A 269 -14.41 -18.55 -8.71
N PRO A 270 -14.90 -17.90 -9.76
CA PRO A 270 -16.33 -17.93 -10.04
C PRO A 270 -16.79 -19.36 -10.30
N VAL A 271 -17.90 -19.74 -9.69
CA VAL A 271 -18.55 -21.02 -9.99
C VAL A 271 -18.92 -21.01 -11.48
N LYS A 272 -18.33 -21.90 -12.25
CA LYS A 272 -18.78 -22.15 -13.62
C LYS A 272 -20.20 -22.71 -13.53
N ARG A 273 -21.20 -21.92 -13.91
CA ARG A 273 -22.53 -22.49 -14.17
C ARG A 273 -22.37 -23.44 -15.35
N ARG A 274 -22.63 -24.72 -15.10
CA ARG A 274 -22.76 -25.76 -16.16
C ARG A 274 -24.03 -25.50 -16.94
#